data_48b224f161d6af9f43959d13811c4606
#
_entry.id   48b224f161d6af9f43959d13811c4606
#
_cell.length_a   1.000
_cell.length_b   1.000
_cell.length_c   1.000
_cell.angle_alpha   90.00
_cell.angle_beta   90.00
_cell.angle_gamma   90.00
#
_symmetry.space_group_name_H-M   'P 1'
#
loop_
_entity.id
_entity.type
_entity.pdbx_description
1 polymer ?
#
loop_
_entity_poly.entity_id
_entity_poly.type
_entity_poly.pdbx_seq_one_letter_code
_entity_poly.pdbx_strand_id
1 'polypeptide(L)'
;MKEAQILNAYEFAKERYAAIGVDTDKAVETLEKTPISLHCWQTDDVIGFESAAGLSGGIQTTGNYPGRARNIDEVRADVQFAKSLIAGNHRLNLHEIYGDFGGKFVDRDEVTVDYFQSWIQWAKENNMKLDFNSTSFGHPKSGDLSLANPDPAIREFWIEHTKRCRRIADAMGKAQGDPCIMNIWVHDGSKDQTVERKRYREIFAEALDEILKEDLPGMKTCLEAKLFGIGLESYTVGSHDFVAGYCATRKLMYTLDTGHYEMTENVADMVASLLLFVPELMLHVSRPIRWDSDHVTIMNDQTLDLFKEIVRADALNRSHIGLDYFDAAINRIGAYVIGTRATQKCVLSALLEPLAKLREYEDAGKGFQRLALLEEAKTLPFGAVFDYFNYKNGVPVGEEFIPCIEQYEREVTSKR
;
A
#
# COMPACT_ATOMS: atom_id res chain seq x y z
N MET A 1 27.61 -6.91 -10.03
CA MET A 1 28.80 -6.44 -9.25
C MET A 1 29.50 -7.64 -8.63
N LYS A 2 30.83 -7.66 -8.48
CA LYS A 2 31.52 -8.80 -7.83
C LYS A 2 31.27 -8.77 -6.32
N GLU A 3 31.03 -9.92 -5.70
CA GLU A 3 30.81 -10.08 -4.26
C GLU A 3 31.77 -9.27 -3.38
N ALA A 4 33.09 -9.44 -3.61
CA ALA A 4 34.10 -8.71 -2.86
C ALA A 4 33.97 -7.18 -2.94
N GLN A 5 33.45 -6.65 -4.06
CA GLN A 5 33.22 -5.22 -4.21
C GLN A 5 32.05 -4.74 -3.35
N ILE A 6 30.97 -5.54 -3.28
CA ILE A 6 29.80 -5.25 -2.45
C ILE A 6 30.18 -5.24 -0.98
N LEU A 7 30.87 -6.30 -0.53
CA LEU A 7 31.30 -6.43 0.86
C LEU A 7 32.25 -5.31 1.29
N ASN A 8 33.27 -4.98 0.47
CA ASN A 8 34.19 -3.89 0.78
C ASN A 8 33.50 -2.52 0.81
N ALA A 9 32.57 -2.28 -0.12
CA ALA A 9 31.78 -1.04 -0.13
C ALA A 9 30.89 -0.93 1.10
N TYR A 10 30.29 -2.05 1.53
CA TYR A 10 29.48 -2.10 2.74
C TYR A 10 30.30 -1.82 4.01
N GLU A 11 31.46 -2.44 4.17
CA GLU A 11 32.34 -2.17 5.33
C GLU A 11 32.74 -0.70 5.40
N PHE A 12 33.11 -0.10 4.28
CA PHE A 12 33.36 1.35 4.23
C PHE A 12 32.13 2.18 4.62
N ALA A 13 30.94 1.81 4.14
CA ALA A 13 29.70 2.48 4.52
C ALA A 13 29.45 2.37 6.02
N LYS A 14 29.63 1.18 6.58
CA LYS A 14 29.46 0.89 8.01
C LYS A 14 30.32 1.79 8.89
N GLU A 15 31.60 1.96 8.55
CA GLU A 15 32.49 2.88 9.27
C GLU A 15 31.99 4.34 9.19
N ARG A 16 31.56 4.79 8.01
CA ARG A 16 31.06 6.16 7.81
C ARG A 16 29.78 6.44 8.61
N TYR A 17 28.85 5.50 8.63
CA TYR A 17 27.62 5.63 9.40
C TYR A 17 27.86 5.51 10.91
N ALA A 18 28.74 4.61 11.35
CA ALA A 18 29.13 4.48 12.75
C ALA A 18 29.73 5.78 13.32
N ALA A 19 30.48 6.54 12.51
CA ALA A 19 31.05 7.82 12.92
C ALA A 19 30.01 8.88 13.31
N ILE A 20 28.76 8.74 12.84
CA ILE A 20 27.64 9.61 13.22
C ILE A 20 26.62 8.90 14.14
N GLY A 21 26.97 7.70 14.66
CA GLY A 21 26.19 6.96 15.63
C GLY A 21 25.08 6.10 15.04
N VAL A 22 25.20 5.70 13.77
CA VAL A 22 24.22 4.84 13.06
C VAL A 22 24.77 3.43 12.91
N ASP A 23 23.98 2.43 13.27
CA ASP A 23 24.23 1.00 13.09
C ASP A 23 23.59 0.49 11.81
N THR A 24 24.39 0.26 10.78
CA THR A 24 23.91 -0.21 9.48
C THR A 24 23.45 -1.66 9.51
N ASP A 25 24.04 -2.52 10.33
CA ASP A 25 23.61 -3.93 10.45
C ASP A 25 22.20 -3.99 11.02
N LYS A 26 21.92 -3.20 12.08
CA LYS A 26 20.59 -3.07 12.66
C LYS A 26 19.58 -2.49 11.67
N ALA A 27 19.97 -1.50 10.87
CA ALA A 27 19.11 -0.91 9.86
C ALA A 27 18.73 -1.94 8.77
N VAL A 28 19.70 -2.71 8.27
CA VAL A 28 19.49 -3.80 7.30
C VAL A 28 18.58 -4.89 7.90
N GLU A 29 18.84 -5.32 9.13
CA GLU A 29 18.02 -6.33 9.81
C GLU A 29 16.57 -5.85 10.02
N THR A 30 16.39 -4.58 10.36
CA THR A 30 15.07 -3.98 10.54
C THR A 30 14.32 -3.92 9.21
N LEU A 31 14.98 -3.49 8.13
CA LEU A 31 14.39 -3.48 6.79
C LEU A 31 13.98 -4.88 6.32
N GLU A 32 14.81 -5.89 6.56
CA GLU A 32 14.55 -7.29 6.20
C GLU A 32 13.28 -7.83 6.89
N LYS A 33 13.02 -7.37 8.12
CA LYS A 33 11.84 -7.74 8.92
C LYS A 33 10.60 -6.89 8.63
N THR A 34 10.74 -5.79 7.90
CA THR A 34 9.64 -4.88 7.57
C THR A 34 8.92 -5.37 6.33
N PRO A 35 7.70 -5.92 6.44
CA PRO A 35 6.99 -6.43 5.28
C PRO A 35 6.42 -5.28 4.43
N ILE A 36 6.41 -5.47 3.12
CA ILE A 36 5.71 -4.60 2.19
C ILE A 36 4.60 -5.42 1.52
N SER A 37 3.38 -4.91 1.57
CA SER A 37 2.22 -5.51 0.92
C SER A 37 2.17 -5.06 -0.53
N LEU A 38 2.47 -6.01 -1.43
CA LEU A 38 2.38 -5.83 -2.87
C LEU A 38 0.90 -5.88 -3.28
N HIS A 39 0.52 -5.05 -4.23
CA HIS A 39 -0.86 -4.96 -4.69
C HIS A 39 -1.06 -5.71 -6.01
N CYS A 40 -1.96 -6.69 -6.04
CA CYS A 40 -2.15 -7.54 -7.22
C CYS A 40 -2.59 -6.77 -8.47
N TRP A 41 -3.30 -5.65 -8.30
CA TRP A 41 -3.89 -4.84 -9.38
C TRP A 41 -2.88 -4.07 -10.24
N GLN A 42 -1.60 -4.01 -9.87
CA GLN A 42 -0.53 -3.54 -10.75
C GLN A 42 -0.35 -4.43 -11.99
N THR A 43 -0.72 -5.70 -11.92
CA THR A 43 -0.46 -6.66 -13.01
C THR A 43 -1.53 -6.64 -14.11
N ASP A 44 -2.78 -6.29 -13.76
CA ASP A 44 -3.96 -6.40 -14.61
C ASP A 44 -4.78 -5.12 -14.78
N ASP A 45 -4.27 -3.96 -14.30
CA ASP A 45 -4.93 -2.65 -14.42
C ASP A 45 -6.27 -2.57 -13.66
N VAL A 46 -6.33 -3.17 -12.47
CA VAL A 46 -7.52 -3.14 -11.57
C VAL A 46 -8.78 -3.74 -12.22
N ILE A 47 -8.64 -4.71 -13.12
CA ILE A 47 -9.80 -5.32 -13.80
C ILE A 47 -10.45 -6.40 -12.94
N GLY A 48 -9.63 -7.27 -12.33
CA GLY A 48 -10.13 -8.41 -11.57
C GLY A 48 -10.78 -9.49 -12.44
N PHE A 49 -11.49 -10.43 -11.80
CA PHE A 49 -12.03 -11.63 -12.46
C PHE A 49 -13.53 -11.82 -12.22
N GLU A 50 -14.21 -10.80 -11.70
CA GLU A 50 -15.65 -10.84 -11.38
C GLU A 50 -16.53 -10.94 -12.64
N SER A 51 -16.16 -10.23 -13.70
CA SER A 51 -16.90 -10.26 -14.97
C SER A 51 -16.00 -10.02 -16.18
N ALA A 52 -16.47 -10.48 -17.36
CA ALA A 52 -15.76 -10.21 -18.63
C ALA A 52 -15.83 -8.75 -19.09
N ALA A 53 -16.65 -7.90 -18.45
CA ALA A 53 -16.92 -6.54 -18.89
C ALA A 53 -15.87 -5.51 -18.42
N GLY A 54 -14.97 -5.87 -17.51
CA GLY A 54 -13.99 -4.94 -16.93
C GLY A 54 -14.62 -3.89 -16.02
N LEU A 55 -13.78 -3.10 -15.34
CA LEU A 55 -14.22 -1.99 -14.51
C LEU A 55 -14.74 -0.84 -15.38
N SER A 56 -15.91 -0.33 -15.04
CA SER A 56 -16.46 0.91 -15.54
C SER A 56 -16.53 1.92 -14.38
N GLY A 57 -16.38 3.22 -14.63
CA GLY A 57 -16.62 4.23 -13.62
C GLY A 57 -15.42 5.08 -13.21
N GLY A 58 -14.45 5.28 -14.09
CA GLY A 58 -13.45 6.35 -13.96
C GLY A 58 -12.12 5.96 -13.34
N ILE A 59 -11.95 4.75 -12.84
CA ILE A 59 -10.64 4.24 -12.46
C ILE A 59 -9.92 3.81 -13.76
N GLN A 60 -8.83 4.49 -14.07
CA GLN A 60 -8.05 4.23 -15.28
C GLN A 60 -6.57 4.18 -14.92
N THR A 61 -5.86 3.26 -15.55
CA THR A 61 -4.41 3.17 -15.41
C THR A 61 -3.70 4.34 -16.06
N THR A 62 -2.45 4.58 -15.70
CA THR A 62 -1.62 5.67 -16.25
C THR A 62 -1.27 5.49 -17.72
N GLY A 63 -1.54 4.34 -18.34
CA GLY A 63 -1.19 4.06 -19.72
C GLY A 63 -1.77 2.74 -20.23
N ASN A 64 -1.20 2.22 -21.31
CA ASN A 64 -1.65 1.00 -21.97
C ASN A 64 -0.47 0.11 -22.42
N TYR A 65 0.58 0.03 -21.62
CA TYR A 65 1.72 -0.84 -21.92
C TYR A 65 1.24 -2.28 -22.17
N PRO A 66 1.75 -2.99 -23.20
CA PRO A 66 1.29 -4.34 -23.51
C PRO A 66 1.65 -5.37 -22.41
N GLY A 67 1.02 -6.54 -22.48
CA GLY A 67 1.37 -7.68 -21.60
C GLY A 67 0.66 -7.71 -20.25
N ARG A 68 -0.50 -7.04 -20.12
CA ARG A 68 -1.36 -7.12 -18.96
C ARG A 68 -1.78 -8.56 -18.63
N ALA A 69 -1.82 -8.92 -17.37
CA ALA A 69 -2.35 -10.20 -16.92
C ALA A 69 -3.88 -10.30 -17.21
N ARG A 70 -4.31 -11.46 -17.66
CA ARG A 70 -5.68 -11.71 -18.15
C ARG A 70 -6.48 -12.68 -17.27
N ASN A 71 -5.81 -13.35 -16.37
CA ASN A 71 -6.38 -14.36 -15.47
C ASN A 71 -5.53 -14.51 -14.20
N ILE A 72 -6.05 -15.24 -13.23
CA ILE A 72 -5.43 -15.47 -11.93
C ILE A 72 -4.01 -16.07 -12.05
N ASP A 73 -3.80 -17.02 -12.95
CA ASP A 73 -2.50 -17.69 -13.07
C ASP A 73 -1.44 -16.73 -13.61
N GLU A 74 -1.80 -15.85 -14.53
CA GLU A 74 -0.91 -14.80 -15.02
C GLU A 74 -0.57 -13.77 -13.94
N VAL A 75 -1.56 -13.36 -13.12
CA VAL A 75 -1.31 -12.47 -11.96
C VAL A 75 -0.35 -13.14 -10.97
N ARG A 76 -0.60 -14.39 -10.62
CA ARG A 76 0.27 -15.16 -9.71
C ARG A 76 1.69 -15.30 -10.24
N ALA A 77 1.84 -15.59 -11.54
CA ALA A 77 3.14 -15.70 -12.18
C ALA A 77 3.91 -14.36 -12.16
N ASP A 78 3.22 -13.26 -12.46
CA ASP A 78 3.80 -11.91 -12.47
C ASP A 78 4.25 -11.49 -11.06
N VAL A 79 3.41 -11.72 -10.06
CA VAL A 79 3.75 -11.44 -8.65
C VAL A 79 4.94 -12.27 -8.18
N GLN A 80 4.97 -13.57 -8.51
CA GLN A 80 6.10 -14.43 -8.17
C GLN A 80 7.40 -13.97 -8.82
N PHE A 81 7.32 -13.60 -10.09
CA PHE A 81 8.50 -13.12 -10.82
C PHE A 81 8.99 -11.79 -10.24
N ALA A 82 8.10 -10.83 -10.01
CA ALA A 82 8.45 -9.56 -9.36
C ALA A 82 9.10 -9.78 -7.99
N LYS A 83 8.48 -10.66 -7.15
CA LYS A 83 9.01 -11.03 -5.83
C LYS A 83 10.44 -11.60 -5.91
N SER A 84 10.76 -12.36 -6.93
CA SER A 84 12.12 -12.93 -7.10
C SER A 84 13.21 -11.88 -7.32
N LEU A 85 12.84 -10.64 -7.65
CA LEU A 85 13.72 -9.51 -7.91
C LEU A 85 13.78 -8.49 -6.76
N ILE A 86 13.06 -8.76 -5.66
CA ILE A 86 12.87 -7.83 -4.54
C ILE A 86 13.26 -8.53 -3.24
N ALA A 87 14.16 -7.93 -2.47
CA ALA A 87 14.61 -8.47 -1.18
C ALA A 87 13.56 -8.32 -0.07
N GLY A 88 13.64 -9.17 0.95
CA GLY A 88 12.86 -9.06 2.19
C GLY A 88 11.54 -9.82 2.17
N ASN A 89 10.70 -9.53 3.15
CA ASN A 89 9.40 -10.16 3.33
C ASN A 89 8.29 -9.37 2.63
N HIS A 90 7.38 -10.08 1.99
CA HIS A 90 6.29 -9.45 1.25
C HIS A 90 4.95 -10.06 1.61
N ARG A 91 3.91 -9.22 1.53
CA ARG A 91 2.51 -9.61 1.58
C ARG A 91 1.91 -9.36 0.19
N LEU A 92 0.74 -9.88 -0.09
CA LEU A 92 -0.02 -9.59 -1.29
C LEU A 92 -1.39 -9.04 -0.90
N ASN A 93 -1.70 -7.86 -1.38
CA ASN A 93 -2.98 -7.22 -1.19
C ASN A 93 -3.92 -7.56 -2.35
N LEU A 94 -5.11 -8.06 -2.04
CA LEU A 94 -6.14 -8.42 -3.00
C LEU A 94 -7.36 -7.52 -2.82
N HIS A 95 -8.08 -7.25 -3.90
CA HIS A 95 -9.45 -6.80 -3.86
C HIS A 95 -10.43 -7.98 -3.95
N GLU A 96 -11.65 -7.79 -3.52
CA GLU A 96 -12.71 -8.79 -3.64
C GLU A 96 -12.89 -9.28 -5.08
N ILE A 97 -12.79 -8.41 -6.09
CA ILE A 97 -12.92 -8.75 -7.52
C ILE A 97 -11.86 -9.74 -8.06
N TYR A 98 -10.84 -10.07 -7.26
CA TYR A 98 -9.81 -11.06 -7.58
C TYR A 98 -10.14 -12.48 -7.10
N GLY A 99 -11.38 -12.73 -6.70
CA GLY A 99 -11.85 -14.08 -6.36
C GLY A 99 -11.67 -15.07 -7.51
N ASP A 100 -11.40 -16.35 -7.18
CA ASP A 100 -11.36 -17.45 -8.14
C ASP A 100 -12.78 -17.92 -8.42
N PHE A 101 -13.49 -17.18 -9.24
CA PHE A 101 -14.91 -17.43 -9.55
C PHE A 101 -15.13 -18.56 -10.56
N GLY A 102 -14.07 -19.13 -11.15
CA GLY A 102 -14.18 -20.20 -12.13
C GLY A 102 -14.97 -19.83 -13.40
N GLY A 103 -14.96 -18.54 -13.77
CA GLY A 103 -15.71 -17.99 -14.90
C GLY A 103 -17.21 -17.80 -14.64
N LYS A 104 -17.67 -17.93 -13.40
CA LYS A 104 -19.06 -17.68 -13.02
C LYS A 104 -19.21 -16.26 -12.49
N PHE A 105 -20.32 -15.63 -12.80
CA PHE A 105 -20.70 -14.40 -12.12
C PHE A 105 -21.21 -14.74 -10.71
N VAL A 106 -20.67 -14.03 -9.71
CA VAL A 106 -21.11 -14.06 -8.31
C VAL A 106 -21.30 -12.61 -7.89
N ASP A 107 -22.48 -12.23 -7.42
CA ASP A 107 -22.71 -10.85 -6.99
C ASP A 107 -21.94 -10.57 -5.68
N ARG A 108 -21.52 -9.34 -5.48
CA ARG A 108 -20.59 -8.95 -4.40
C ARG A 108 -21.12 -9.20 -3.00
N ASP A 109 -22.44 -9.22 -2.82
CA ASP A 109 -23.09 -9.60 -1.56
C ASP A 109 -23.25 -11.13 -1.39
N GLU A 110 -22.75 -11.94 -2.32
CA GLU A 110 -22.77 -13.41 -2.26
C GLU A 110 -21.37 -14.03 -2.16
N VAL A 111 -20.30 -13.23 -2.33
CA VAL A 111 -18.90 -13.71 -2.32
C VAL A 111 -18.55 -14.30 -0.95
N THR A 112 -17.87 -15.45 -0.94
CA THR A 112 -17.43 -16.16 0.27
C THR A 112 -15.93 -16.48 0.21
N VAL A 113 -15.39 -16.95 1.34
CA VAL A 113 -13.99 -17.41 1.44
C VAL A 113 -13.67 -18.53 0.45
N ASP A 114 -14.65 -19.29 -0.03
CA ASP A 114 -14.43 -20.40 -0.95
C ASP A 114 -13.77 -19.92 -2.26
N TYR A 115 -14.12 -18.71 -2.71
CA TYR A 115 -13.52 -18.08 -3.88
C TYR A 115 -12.10 -17.58 -3.67
N PHE A 116 -11.58 -17.64 -2.44
CA PHE A 116 -10.22 -17.21 -2.08
C PHE A 116 -9.34 -18.35 -1.56
N GLN A 117 -9.86 -19.58 -1.48
CA GLN A 117 -9.07 -20.74 -1.01
C GLN A 117 -7.83 -20.99 -1.87
N SER A 118 -7.95 -20.83 -3.19
CA SER A 118 -6.81 -20.98 -4.11
C SER A 118 -5.73 -19.90 -3.88
N TRP A 119 -6.11 -18.68 -3.45
CA TRP A 119 -5.17 -17.63 -3.08
C TRP A 119 -4.48 -17.91 -1.73
N ILE A 120 -5.22 -18.39 -0.74
CA ILE A 120 -4.71 -18.79 0.58
C ILE A 120 -3.66 -19.89 0.40
N GLN A 121 -3.96 -20.90 -0.40
CA GLN A 121 -3.05 -22.01 -0.68
C GLN A 121 -1.81 -21.53 -1.42
N TRP A 122 -1.98 -20.73 -2.48
CA TRP A 122 -0.88 -20.19 -3.26
C TRP A 122 0.03 -19.28 -2.40
N ALA A 123 -0.52 -18.44 -1.55
CA ALA A 123 0.25 -17.56 -0.67
C ALA A 123 1.12 -18.38 0.31
N LYS A 124 0.54 -19.46 0.89
CA LYS A 124 1.26 -20.38 1.76
C LYS A 124 2.42 -21.07 1.05
N GLU A 125 2.21 -21.56 -0.16
CA GLU A 125 3.23 -22.24 -0.98
C GLU A 125 4.37 -21.31 -1.39
N ASN A 126 4.06 -20.00 -1.53
CA ASN A 126 5.02 -18.98 -1.93
C ASN A 126 5.60 -18.17 -0.77
N ASN A 127 5.37 -18.60 0.48
CA ASN A 127 5.80 -17.88 1.67
C ASN A 127 5.42 -16.40 1.61
N MET A 128 4.15 -16.13 1.32
CA MET A 128 3.53 -14.80 1.34
C MET A 128 2.38 -14.77 2.33
N LYS A 129 2.02 -13.60 2.80
CA LYS A 129 0.80 -13.35 3.57
C LYS A 129 -0.14 -12.50 2.73
N LEU A 130 -1.43 -12.53 3.04
CA LEU A 130 -2.46 -11.80 2.30
C LEU A 130 -2.99 -10.63 3.11
N ASP A 131 -3.28 -9.55 2.41
CA ASP A 131 -4.11 -8.44 2.83
C ASP A 131 -5.30 -8.30 1.88
N PHE A 132 -6.31 -7.50 2.25
CA PHE A 132 -7.57 -7.51 1.53
C PHE A 132 -8.24 -6.14 1.45
N ASN A 133 -9.06 -5.93 0.42
CA ASN A 133 -9.90 -4.74 0.26
C ASN A 133 -11.32 -5.12 -0.13
N SER A 134 -12.29 -4.38 0.40
CA SER A 134 -13.63 -4.34 -0.20
C SER A 134 -13.60 -3.52 -1.49
N THR A 135 -14.56 -3.79 -2.39
CA THR A 135 -14.65 -3.09 -3.68
C THR A 135 -16.03 -2.50 -3.84
N SER A 136 -16.18 -1.20 -3.61
CA SER A 136 -17.49 -0.51 -3.71
C SER A 136 -17.72 0.19 -5.05
N PHE A 137 -16.73 0.24 -5.93
CA PHE A 137 -16.77 0.89 -7.24
C PHE A 137 -16.93 -0.11 -8.39
N GLY A 138 -17.28 0.37 -9.58
CA GLY A 138 -17.35 -0.45 -10.80
C GLY A 138 -18.48 -1.48 -10.84
N HIS A 139 -19.52 -1.31 -10.05
CA HIS A 139 -20.70 -2.18 -10.00
C HIS A 139 -21.96 -1.39 -10.35
N PRO A 140 -23.01 -2.00 -10.98
CA PRO A 140 -24.25 -1.28 -11.31
C PRO A 140 -24.94 -0.59 -10.14
N LYS A 141 -24.83 -1.15 -8.92
CA LYS A 141 -25.36 -0.57 -7.67
C LYS A 141 -24.43 0.48 -7.03
N SER A 142 -23.24 0.76 -7.60
CA SER A 142 -22.30 1.72 -7.03
C SER A 142 -22.83 3.15 -7.11
N GLY A 143 -23.25 3.59 -8.28
CA GLY A 143 -23.72 4.97 -8.48
C GLY A 143 -22.73 6.01 -7.96
N ASP A 144 -23.25 7.10 -7.42
CA ASP A 144 -22.48 8.11 -6.70
C ASP A 144 -22.30 7.77 -5.20
N LEU A 145 -23.12 6.86 -4.66
CA LEU A 145 -23.16 6.49 -3.25
C LEU A 145 -23.35 4.97 -3.08
N SER A 146 -22.49 4.36 -2.29
CA SER A 146 -22.56 2.96 -1.88
C SER A 146 -23.04 2.81 -0.43
N LEU A 147 -22.14 2.81 0.54
CA LEU A 147 -22.45 2.70 1.98
C LEU A 147 -23.18 3.93 2.54
N ALA A 148 -23.02 5.09 1.92
CA ALA A 148 -23.77 6.30 2.28
C ALA A 148 -25.10 6.46 1.50
N ASN A 149 -25.52 5.45 0.75
CA ASN A 149 -26.73 5.54 -0.06
C ASN A 149 -27.99 5.69 0.80
N PRO A 150 -28.86 6.68 0.52
CA PRO A 150 -30.11 6.86 1.25
C PRO A 150 -31.15 5.73 0.96
N ASP A 151 -31.03 5.02 -0.17
CA ASP A 151 -31.84 3.83 -0.44
C ASP A 151 -31.36 2.66 0.44
N PRO A 152 -32.22 2.16 1.37
CA PRO A 152 -31.83 1.06 2.24
C PRO A 152 -31.42 -0.22 1.49
N ALA A 153 -32.05 -0.54 0.37
CA ALA A 153 -31.76 -1.77 -0.36
C ALA A 153 -30.35 -1.73 -1.01
N ILE A 154 -29.95 -0.59 -1.53
CA ILE A 154 -28.58 -0.40 -2.07
C ILE A 154 -27.57 -0.42 -0.92
N ARG A 155 -27.88 0.27 0.18
CA ARG A 155 -26.98 0.32 1.35
C ARG A 155 -26.80 -1.05 2.00
N GLU A 156 -27.85 -1.84 2.16
CA GLU A 156 -27.80 -3.20 2.71
C GLU A 156 -26.95 -4.13 1.86
N PHE A 157 -27.04 -4.03 0.53
CA PHE A 157 -26.16 -4.76 -0.39
C PHE A 157 -24.68 -4.48 -0.09
N TRP A 158 -24.31 -3.21 0.06
CA TRP A 158 -22.91 -2.83 0.33
C TRP A 158 -22.46 -3.13 1.76
N ILE A 159 -23.36 -3.09 2.73
CA ILE A 159 -23.09 -3.55 4.10
C ILE A 159 -22.78 -5.05 4.09
N GLU A 160 -23.62 -5.87 3.44
CA GLU A 160 -23.37 -7.32 3.36
C GLU A 160 -22.08 -7.62 2.59
N HIS A 161 -21.84 -6.97 1.46
CA HIS A 161 -20.57 -7.07 0.75
C HIS A 161 -19.36 -6.85 1.67
N THR A 162 -19.36 -5.75 2.40
CA THR A 162 -18.22 -5.40 3.27
C THR A 162 -18.08 -6.36 4.45
N LYS A 163 -19.21 -6.84 5.03
CA LYS A 163 -19.19 -7.89 6.06
C LYS A 163 -18.56 -9.18 5.53
N ARG A 164 -18.89 -9.59 4.31
CA ARG A 164 -18.29 -10.77 3.66
C ARG A 164 -16.80 -10.59 3.41
N CYS A 165 -16.39 -9.43 2.93
CA CYS A 165 -14.97 -9.09 2.78
C CYS A 165 -14.21 -9.22 4.12
N ARG A 166 -14.78 -8.76 5.23
CA ARG A 166 -14.19 -8.92 6.57
C ARG A 166 -14.06 -10.39 6.98
N ARG A 167 -15.08 -11.22 6.71
CA ARG A 167 -15.03 -12.68 7.00
C ARG A 167 -13.98 -13.38 6.13
N ILE A 168 -13.82 -12.98 4.87
CA ILE A 168 -12.75 -13.48 3.98
C ILE A 168 -11.38 -13.11 4.54
N ALA A 169 -11.18 -11.85 4.92
CA ALA A 169 -9.94 -11.37 5.53
C ALA A 169 -9.61 -12.10 6.85
N ASP A 170 -10.61 -12.35 7.69
CA ASP A 170 -10.47 -13.12 8.92
C ASP A 170 -9.99 -14.56 8.65
N ALA A 171 -10.58 -15.21 7.63
CA ALA A 171 -10.16 -16.53 7.22
C ALA A 171 -8.73 -16.57 6.68
N MET A 172 -8.34 -15.56 5.88
CA MET A 172 -6.96 -15.38 5.42
C MET A 172 -6.00 -15.24 6.59
N GLY A 173 -6.31 -14.36 7.54
CA GLY A 173 -5.46 -14.13 8.71
C GLY A 173 -5.31 -15.36 9.59
N LYS A 174 -6.39 -16.10 9.83
CA LYS A 174 -6.35 -17.37 10.56
C LYS A 174 -5.49 -18.42 9.85
N ALA A 175 -5.59 -18.51 8.53
CA ALA A 175 -4.83 -19.48 7.73
C ALA A 175 -3.33 -19.17 7.69
N GLN A 176 -2.94 -17.90 7.74
CA GLN A 176 -1.54 -17.45 7.70
C GLN A 176 -0.91 -17.22 9.08
N GLY A 177 -1.69 -17.33 10.17
CA GLY A 177 -1.23 -17.11 11.54
C GLY A 177 -0.78 -15.69 11.85
N ASP A 178 -1.29 -14.71 11.10
CA ASP A 178 -0.96 -13.29 11.21
C ASP A 178 -2.15 -12.47 10.69
N PRO A 179 -2.57 -11.39 11.36
CA PRO A 179 -3.75 -10.65 10.94
C PRO A 179 -3.68 -10.22 9.47
N CYS A 180 -4.77 -10.44 8.73
CA CYS A 180 -4.97 -9.85 7.43
C CYS A 180 -5.38 -8.39 7.62
N ILE A 181 -4.71 -7.46 6.98
CA ILE A 181 -5.08 -6.05 6.99
C ILE A 181 -6.15 -5.85 5.92
N MET A 182 -7.33 -5.40 6.34
CA MET A 182 -8.48 -5.24 5.45
C MET A 182 -8.89 -3.78 5.38
N ASN A 183 -8.72 -3.21 4.18
CA ASN A 183 -9.04 -1.82 3.91
C ASN A 183 -10.48 -1.64 3.42
N ILE A 184 -11.13 -0.61 3.92
CA ILE A 184 -12.43 -0.14 3.45
C ILE A 184 -12.23 1.25 2.87
N TRP A 185 -12.36 1.35 1.56
CA TRP A 185 -12.47 2.61 0.84
C TRP A 185 -13.80 2.67 0.10
N VAL A 186 -14.45 3.82 0.12
CA VAL A 186 -15.66 4.09 -0.65
C VAL A 186 -15.47 5.33 -1.51
N HIS A 187 -15.98 5.28 -2.75
CA HIS A 187 -15.96 6.41 -3.67
C HIS A 187 -17.07 7.44 -3.37
N ASP A 188 -17.89 7.19 -2.37
CA ASP A 188 -19.12 7.90 -2.04
C ASP A 188 -18.93 9.43 -2.01
N GLY A 189 -19.66 10.12 -2.86
CA GLY A 189 -19.57 11.56 -2.98
C GLY A 189 -20.63 12.14 -3.92
N SER A 190 -20.48 13.39 -4.30
CA SER A 190 -21.34 14.05 -5.26
C SER A 190 -20.56 14.99 -6.16
N LYS A 191 -20.85 14.94 -7.45
CA LYS A 191 -20.28 15.85 -8.45
C LYS A 191 -20.96 17.21 -8.44
N ASP A 192 -22.19 17.27 -7.92
CA ASP A 192 -22.97 18.49 -7.75
C ASP A 192 -22.84 19.03 -6.32
N GLN A 193 -23.42 20.19 -6.08
CA GLN A 193 -23.37 20.85 -4.77
C GLN A 193 -24.27 20.15 -3.75
N THR A 194 -23.66 19.41 -2.84
CA THR A 194 -24.38 18.66 -1.80
C THR A 194 -24.86 19.58 -0.68
N VAL A 195 -26.13 19.53 -0.35
CA VAL A 195 -26.75 20.27 0.77
C VAL A 195 -26.74 19.43 2.05
N GLU A 196 -27.06 18.13 1.94
CA GLU A 196 -27.27 17.21 3.08
C GLU A 196 -25.97 16.46 3.48
N ARG A 197 -24.84 17.15 3.51
CA ARG A 197 -23.51 16.56 3.83
C ARG A 197 -23.49 15.81 5.17
N LYS A 198 -24.17 16.35 6.19
CA LYS A 198 -24.27 15.72 7.50
C LYS A 198 -25.04 14.40 7.41
N ARG A 199 -26.20 14.39 6.76
CA ARG A 199 -27.04 13.20 6.59
C ARG A 199 -26.28 12.04 5.93
N TYR A 200 -25.54 12.28 4.85
CA TYR A 200 -24.80 11.20 4.18
C TYR A 200 -23.68 10.65 5.08
N ARG A 201 -23.03 11.48 5.88
CA ARG A 201 -22.04 11.02 6.85
C ARG A 201 -22.65 10.26 8.02
N GLU A 202 -23.85 10.64 8.48
CA GLU A 202 -24.60 9.87 9.49
C GLU A 202 -24.96 8.48 8.96
N ILE A 203 -25.49 8.40 7.74
CA ILE A 203 -25.79 7.11 7.07
C ILE A 203 -24.53 6.26 6.93
N PHE A 204 -23.42 6.84 6.52
CA PHE A 204 -22.15 6.13 6.38
C PHE A 204 -21.62 5.63 7.73
N ALA A 205 -21.70 6.45 8.79
CA ALA A 205 -21.30 6.04 10.12
C ALA A 205 -22.16 4.87 10.64
N GLU A 206 -23.49 4.93 10.44
CA GLU A 206 -24.39 3.85 10.81
C GLU A 206 -24.10 2.55 10.05
N ALA A 207 -23.82 2.64 8.74
CA ALA A 207 -23.42 1.49 7.92
C ALA A 207 -22.12 0.87 8.40
N LEU A 208 -21.11 1.68 8.71
CA LEU A 208 -19.83 1.22 9.28
C LEU A 208 -20.03 0.59 10.67
N ASP A 209 -20.83 1.20 11.54
CA ASP A 209 -21.12 0.65 12.87
C ASP A 209 -21.84 -0.72 12.74
N GLU A 210 -22.69 -0.92 11.73
CA GLU A 210 -23.32 -2.22 11.42
C GLU A 210 -22.30 -3.25 10.93
N ILE A 211 -21.39 -2.85 10.04
CA ILE A 211 -20.31 -3.70 9.50
C ILE A 211 -19.38 -4.18 10.61
N LEU A 212 -19.10 -3.33 11.59
CA LEU A 212 -18.13 -3.59 12.65
C LEU A 212 -18.68 -4.41 13.83
N LYS A 213 -19.96 -4.78 13.85
CA LYS A 213 -20.56 -5.55 14.96
C LYS A 213 -19.93 -6.92 15.18
N GLU A 214 -19.47 -7.56 14.11
CA GLU A 214 -18.85 -8.88 14.18
C GLU A 214 -17.39 -8.77 14.59
N ASP A 215 -17.00 -9.44 15.68
CA ASP A 215 -15.61 -9.56 16.11
C ASP A 215 -14.90 -10.64 15.30
N LEU A 216 -13.83 -10.25 14.60
CA LEU A 216 -13.10 -11.08 13.65
C LEU A 216 -11.58 -11.01 13.96
N PRO A 217 -11.10 -11.86 14.89
CA PRO A 217 -9.74 -11.74 15.43
C PRO A 217 -8.61 -12.06 14.43
N GLY A 218 -8.92 -12.70 13.31
CA GLY A 218 -7.93 -13.00 12.25
C GLY A 218 -7.61 -11.80 11.35
N MET A 219 -8.27 -10.65 11.53
CA MET A 219 -8.06 -9.49 10.68
C MET A 219 -8.03 -8.17 11.46
N LYS A 220 -7.52 -7.13 10.83
CA LYS A 220 -7.60 -5.76 11.33
C LYS A 220 -8.29 -4.90 10.27
N THR A 221 -9.30 -4.14 10.67
CA THR A 221 -10.00 -3.22 9.76
C THR A 221 -9.31 -1.87 9.76
N CYS A 222 -9.06 -1.33 8.57
CA CYS A 222 -8.68 0.06 8.37
C CYS A 222 -9.70 0.77 7.47
N LEU A 223 -9.81 2.06 7.62
CA LEU A 223 -10.70 2.90 6.86
C LEU A 223 -9.88 3.99 6.15
N GLU A 224 -10.08 4.11 4.85
CA GLU A 224 -9.32 5.01 3.99
C GLU A 224 -10.09 6.30 3.75
N ALA A 225 -9.37 7.42 3.92
CA ALA A 225 -9.87 8.75 3.62
C ALA A 225 -9.48 9.20 2.22
N LYS A 226 -10.30 10.03 1.59
CA LYS A 226 -9.98 10.63 0.31
C LYS A 226 -10.47 12.07 0.21
N LEU A 227 -9.74 12.86 -0.58
CA LEU A 227 -10.08 14.25 -0.86
C LEU A 227 -11.31 14.36 -1.77
N PHE A 228 -11.42 13.44 -2.74
CA PHE A 228 -12.54 13.28 -3.68
C PHE A 228 -12.78 11.78 -3.91
N GLY A 229 -13.91 11.40 -4.54
CA GLY A 229 -14.20 9.99 -4.83
C GLY A 229 -13.38 9.45 -6.01
N ILE A 230 -14.00 9.32 -7.19
CA ILE A 230 -13.34 8.84 -8.41
C ILE A 230 -12.67 9.97 -9.20
N GLY A 231 -12.92 11.24 -8.87
CA GLY A 231 -12.11 12.35 -9.35
C GLY A 231 -12.81 13.63 -9.77
N LEU A 232 -14.13 13.68 -9.86
CA LEU A 232 -14.90 14.87 -10.25
C LEU A 232 -15.88 15.34 -9.18
N GLU A 233 -15.82 14.78 -7.99
CA GLU A 233 -16.71 15.07 -6.89
C GLU A 233 -16.37 16.41 -6.25
N SER A 234 -17.39 17.25 -6.01
CA SER A 234 -17.28 18.46 -5.20
C SER A 234 -17.41 18.19 -3.70
N TYR A 235 -17.80 16.97 -3.34
CA TYR A 235 -18.00 16.50 -1.98
C TYR A 235 -17.72 15.01 -1.89
N THR A 236 -16.94 14.59 -0.90
CA THR A 236 -16.76 13.19 -0.52
C THR A 236 -17.28 12.94 0.89
N VAL A 237 -17.95 11.81 1.08
CA VAL A 237 -18.46 11.37 2.38
C VAL A 237 -17.30 10.98 3.30
N GLY A 238 -16.38 10.17 2.81
CA GLY A 238 -15.17 9.68 3.50
C GLY A 238 -14.02 10.69 3.50
N SER A 239 -14.27 11.96 3.86
CA SER A 239 -13.22 12.97 3.98
C SER A 239 -12.24 12.67 5.12
N HIS A 240 -11.05 13.25 5.08
CA HIS A 240 -10.01 13.07 6.11
C HIS A 240 -10.54 13.34 7.52
N ASP A 241 -11.28 14.44 7.71
CA ASP A 241 -11.84 14.81 9.02
C ASP A 241 -12.84 13.74 9.52
N PHE A 242 -13.69 13.24 8.63
CA PHE A 242 -14.66 12.20 9.00
C PHE A 242 -13.95 10.91 9.38
N VAL A 243 -13.05 10.43 8.53
CA VAL A 243 -12.36 9.13 8.75
C VAL A 243 -11.47 9.19 9.98
N ALA A 244 -10.71 10.27 10.18
CA ALA A 244 -9.87 10.43 11.36
C ALA A 244 -10.72 10.43 12.66
N GLY A 245 -11.81 11.19 12.69
CA GLY A 245 -12.73 11.22 13.82
C GLY A 245 -13.40 9.86 14.08
N TYR A 246 -13.82 9.17 13.00
CA TYR A 246 -14.44 7.86 13.09
C TYR A 246 -13.45 6.80 13.62
N CYS A 247 -12.26 6.71 13.03
CA CYS A 247 -11.22 5.76 13.46
C CYS A 247 -10.79 6.00 14.91
N ALA A 248 -10.56 7.25 15.31
CA ALA A 248 -10.17 7.61 16.66
C ALA A 248 -11.22 7.17 17.71
N THR A 249 -12.52 7.36 17.41
CA THR A 249 -13.60 7.03 18.34
C THR A 249 -13.93 5.53 18.42
N ARG A 250 -13.61 4.74 17.40
CA ARG A 250 -13.82 3.28 17.31
C ARG A 250 -12.54 2.47 17.46
N LYS A 251 -11.39 3.13 17.65
CA LYS A 251 -10.06 2.50 17.75
C LYS A 251 -9.74 1.62 16.52
N LEU A 252 -10.09 2.10 15.34
CA LEU A 252 -9.74 1.48 14.07
C LEU A 252 -8.41 2.01 13.57
N MET A 253 -7.77 1.23 12.70
CA MET A 253 -6.64 1.70 11.93
C MET A 253 -7.11 2.75 10.90
N TYR A 254 -6.23 3.71 10.63
CA TYR A 254 -6.44 4.70 9.58
C TYR A 254 -5.58 4.34 8.37
N THR A 255 -6.16 4.33 7.17
CA THR A 255 -5.38 4.19 5.94
C THR A 255 -4.97 5.57 5.45
N LEU A 256 -3.66 5.79 5.45
CA LEU A 256 -3.01 6.98 4.92
C LEU A 256 -2.53 6.68 3.50
N ASP A 257 -3.29 7.14 2.51
CA ASP A 257 -2.90 7.06 1.12
C ASP A 257 -2.18 8.34 0.70
N THR A 258 -0.99 8.21 0.10
CA THR A 258 -0.15 9.35 -0.29
C THR A 258 -0.69 10.13 -1.48
N GLY A 259 -1.61 9.55 -2.25
CA GLY A 259 -2.30 10.19 -3.38
C GLY A 259 -3.57 10.95 -3.00
N HIS A 260 -4.09 10.74 -1.80
CA HIS A 260 -5.39 11.23 -1.37
C HIS A 260 -5.37 12.58 -0.65
N TYR A 261 -4.30 13.36 -0.83
CA TYR A 261 -4.11 14.69 -0.22
C TYR A 261 -3.94 15.76 -1.30
N GLU A 262 -4.15 17.02 -0.92
CA GLU A 262 -3.79 18.13 -1.80
C GLU A 262 -2.29 18.11 -2.10
N MET A 263 -1.91 18.44 -3.33
CA MET A 263 -0.52 18.38 -3.79
C MET A 263 0.45 19.26 -3.01
N THR A 264 -0.07 20.20 -2.23
CA THR A 264 0.69 21.12 -1.38
C THR A 264 0.78 20.67 0.08
N GLU A 265 0.07 19.59 0.45
CA GLU A 265 0.13 19.04 1.80
C GLU A 265 1.35 18.13 1.96
N ASN A 266 1.97 18.17 3.13
CA ASN A 266 2.99 17.21 3.51
C ASN A 266 2.34 16.05 4.27
N VAL A 267 2.15 14.94 3.59
CA VAL A 267 1.49 13.75 4.16
C VAL A 267 2.23 13.21 5.40
N ALA A 268 3.53 13.42 5.49
CA ALA A 268 4.33 13.00 6.65
C ALA A 268 3.84 13.65 7.96
N ASP A 269 3.34 14.88 7.92
CA ASP A 269 2.82 15.56 9.11
C ASP A 269 1.60 14.87 9.74
N MET A 270 0.89 14.05 8.94
CA MET A 270 -0.28 13.31 9.42
C MET A 270 0.11 12.14 10.33
N VAL A 271 1.30 11.55 10.15
CA VAL A 271 1.73 10.33 10.85
C VAL A 271 1.70 10.51 12.37
N ALA A 272 2.50 11.44 12.88
CA ALA A 272 2.60 11.67 14.32
C ALA A 272 1.26 12.11 14.93
N SER A 273 0.51 12.95 14.20
CA SER A 273 -0.80 13.43 14.64
C SER A 273 -1.81 12.30 14.77
N LEU A 274 -1.98 11.46 13.73
CA LEU A 274 -2.93 10.35 13.73
C LEU A 274 -2.57 9.30 14.80
N LEU A 275 -1.29 8.95 14.96
CA LEU A 275 -0.83 7.94 15.91
C LEU A 275 -1.05 8.29 17.39
N LEU A 276 -1.44 9.53 17.71
CA LEU A 276 -1.93 9.90 19.04
C LEU A 276 -3.34 9.38 19.31
N PHE A 277 -4.14 9.15 18.27
CA PHE A 277 -5.56 8.87 18.41
C PHE A 277 -5.98 7.50 17.84
N VAL A 278 -5.25 6.98 16.85
CA VAL A 278 -5.50 5.67 16.25
C VAL A 278 -4.44 4.66 16.66
N PRO A 279 -4.77 3.35 16.73
CA PRO A 279 -3.83 2.34 17.19
C PRO A 279 -2.67 2.12 16.21
N GLU A 280 -2.95 2.07 14.93
CA GLU A 280 -2.01 1.73 13.86
C GLU A 280 -2.40 2.44 12.56
N LEU A 281 -1.46 2.51 11.61
CA LEU A 281 -1.68 3.02 10.27
C LEU A 281 -1.56 1.89 9.23
N MET A 282 -2.41 1.89 8.24
CA MET A 282 -2.16 1.29 6.94
C MET A 282 -1.67 2.39 6.01
N LEU A 283 -0.63 2.11 5.24
CA LEU A 283 -0.13 3.03 4.23
C LEU A 283 -0.52 2.50 2.86
N HIS A 284 -1.05 3.36 2.02
CA HIS A 284 -1.12 3.17 0.58
C HIS A 284 -0.12 4.13 -0.07
N VAL A 285 1.00 3.57 -0.53
CA VAL A 285 2.12 4.36 -1.06
C VAL A 285 2.05 4.37 -2.57
N SER A 286 1.76 5.53 -3.12
CA SER A 286 1.74 5.83 -4.55
C SER A 286 2.53 7.11 -4.85
N ARG A 287 2.62 7.51 -6.10
CA ARG A 287 3.19 8.80 -6.49
C ARG A 287 2.14 9.62 -7.24
N PRO A 288 1.43 10.53 -6.58
CA PRO A 288 0.52 11.44 -7.24
C PRO A 288 1.30 12.46 -8.10
N ILE A 289 0.80 12.75 -9.29
CA ILE A 289 1.31 13.80 -10.18
C ILE A 289 0.18 14.74 -10.49
N ARG A 290 0.17 15.93 -9.87
CA ARG A 290 -0.88 16.96 -9.94
C ARG A 290 -2.22 16.60 -9.31
N TRP A 291 -2.54 15.34 -9.19
CA TRP A 291 -3.74 14.76 -8.60
C TRP A 291 -3.44 13.29 -8.26
N ASP A 292 -4.39 12.58 -7.68
CA ASP A 292 -4.29 11.15 -7.40
C ASP A 292 -4.24 10.35 -8.72
N SER A 293 -3.04 10.17 -9.21
CA SER A 293 -2.79 9.61 -10.56
C SER A 293 -2.09 8.26 -10.53
N ASP A 294 -1.95 7.65 -9.37
CA ASP A 294 -1.50 6.28 -9.11
C ASP A 294 -0.25 5.84 -9.90
N HIS A 295 0.72 6.76 -10.02
CA HIS A 295 1.99 6.43 -10.66
C HIS A 295 2.88 5.62 -9.72
N VAL A 296 3.79 4.86 -10.33
CA VAL A 296 4.79 4.09 -9.59
C VAL A 296 5.57 4.95 -8.60
N THR A 297 5.69 4.45 -7.38
CA THR A 297 6.45 5.08 -6.30
C THR A 297 7.91 5.21 -6.67
N ILE A 298 8.50 6.36 -6.38
CA ILE A 298 9.93 6.65 -6.51
C ILE A 298 10.47 7.20 -5.21
N MET A 299 11.79 7.20 -5.07
CA MET A 299 12.47 7.84 -3.93
C MET A 299 12.52 9.36 -4.15
N ASN A 300 11.42 10.03 -3.82
CA ASN A 300 11.32 11.50 -3.83
C ASN A 300 11.21 12.05 -2.39
N ASP A 301 11.23 13.36 -2.24
CA ASP A 301 11.20 14.01 -0.93
C ASP A 301 9.95 13.64 -0.12
N GLN A 302 8.78 13.59 -0.75
CA GLN A 302 7.52 13.25 -0.06
C GLN A 302 7.54 11.83 0.51
N THR A 303 7.98 10.85 -0.30
CA THR A 303 8.06 9.45 0.17
C THR A 303 9.15 9.28 1.23
N LEU A 304 10.28 9.98 1.08
CA LEU A 304 11.35 10.00 2.08
C LEU A 304 10.87 10.58 3.42
N ASP A 305 10.19 11.71 3.38
CA ASP A 305 9.70 12.38 4.60
C ASP A 305 8.66 11.53 5.32
N LEU A 306 7.77 10.85 4.59
CA LEU A 306 6.80 9.91 5.17
C LEU A 306 7.50 8.83 6.02
N PHE A 307 8.48 8.13 5.45
CA PHE A 307 9.17 7.05 6.16
C PHE A 307 10.10 7.55 7.26
N LYS A 308 10.70 8.73 7.10
CA LYS A 308 11.46 9.38 8.16
C LYS A 308 10.56 9.69 9.36
N GLU A 309 9.37 10.22 9.12
CA GLU A 309 8.44 10.54 10.20
C GLU A 309 7.95 9.27 10.91
N ILE A 310 7.67 8.20 10.20
CA ILE A 310 7.33 6.89 10.79
C ILE A 310 8.45 6.38 11.70
N VAL A 311 9.70 6.45 11.26
CA VAL A 311 10.85 6.01 12.07
C VAL A 311 11.10 6.95 13.24
N ARG A 312 11.00 8.26 13.05
CA ARG A 312 11.14 9.29 14.10
C ARG A 312 10.08 9.16 15.19
N ALA A 313 8.85 8.78 14.81
CA ALA A 313 7.74 8.53 15.73
C ALA A 313 7.82 7.14 16.42
N ASP A 314 8.86 6.34 16.15
CA ASP A 314 8.99 4.94 16.62
C ASP A 314 7.76 4.09 16.25
N ALA A 315 7.23 4.29 15.06
CA ALA A 315 5.95 3.76 14.62
C ALA A 315 6.05 2.69 13.50
N LEU A 316 7.26 2.22 13.16
CA LEU A 316 7.43 1.24 12.09
C LEU A 316 6.68 -0.07 12.38
N ASN A 317 6.60 -0.46 13.64
CA ASN A 317 5.85 -1.63 14.12
C ASN A 317 4.32 -1.41 14.23
N ARG A 318 3.88 -0.16 14.04
CA ARG A 318 2.48 0.27 14.04
C ARG A 318 2.02 0.76 12.66
N SER A 319 2.86 0.57 11.64
CA SER A 319 2.60 1.01 10.26
C SER A 319 2.70 -0.18 9.31
N HIS A 320 1.58 -0.51 8.66
CA HIS A 320 1.50 -1.56 7.67
C HIS A 320 1.73 -0.94 6.29
N ILE A 321 2.83 -1.28 5.63
CA ILE A 321 3.24 -0.66 4.38
C ILE A 321 2.60 -1.40 3.22
N GLY A 322 1.64 -0.79 2.54
CA GLY A 322 1.07 -1.24 1.29
C GLY A 322 1.44 -0.30 0.14
N LEU A 323 1.51 -0.85 -1.06
CA LEU A 323 1.66 -0.08 -2.29
C LEU A 323 0.29 0.05 -2.94
N ASP A 324 0.01 1.22 -3.51
CA ASP A 324 -1.23 1.47 -4.22
C ASP A 324 -0.98 2.34 -5.47
N TYR A 325 -0.54 1.70 -6.52
CA TYR A 325 -0.42 2.28 -7.85
C TYR A 325 -0.77 1.23 -8.91
N PHE A 326 -1.16 1.67 -10.08
CA PHE A 326 -1.43 0.81 -11.25
C PHE A 326 -0.89 1.49 -12.50
N ASP A 327 0.45 1.54 -12.56
CA ASP A 327 1.19 2.25 -13.61
C ASP A 327 1.42 1.35 -14.82
N ALA A 328 0.69 1.61 -15.88
CA ALA A 328 0.83 1.00 -17.19
C ALA A 328 1.42 1.96 -18.24
N ALA A 329 2.09 3.04 -17.83
CA ALA A 329 2.88 3.89 -18.74
C ALA A 329 4.20 3.21 -19.14
N ILE A 330 4.63 2.22 -18.37
CA ILE A 330 5.84 1.41 -18.59
C ILE A 330 5.53 -0.09 -18.39
N ASN A 331 6.52 -0.94 -18.59
CA ASN A 331 6.42 -2.37 -18.26
C ASN A 331 5.93 -2.57 -16.82
N ARG A 332 4.84 -3.34 -16.62
CA ARG A 332 4.16 -3.50 -15.32
C ARG A 332 5.02 -4.18 -14.27
N ILE A 333 5.85 -5.15 -14.68
CA ILE A 333 6.80 -5.80 -13.77
C ILE A 333 7.91 -4.82 -13.39
N GLY A 334 8.38 -4.02 -14.34
CA GLY A 334 9.34 -2.94 -14.09
C GLY A 334 8.80 -1.93 -13.07
N ALA A 335 7.55 -1.47 -13.24
CA ALA A 335 6.89 -0.59 -12.29
C ALA A 335 6.80 -1.24 -10.89
N TYR A 336 6.42 -2.49 -10.83
CA TYR A 336 6.31 -3.27 -9.58
C TYR A 336 7.65 -3.32 -8.82
N VAL A 337 8.71 -3.73 -9.50
CA VAL A 337 10.04 -3.86 -8.90
C VAL A 337 10.62 -2.49 -8.51
N ILE A 338 10.48 -1.49 -9.37
CA ILE A 338 10.97 -0.12 -9.12
C ILE A 338 10.27 0.47 -7.89
N GLY A 339 8.94 0.43 -7.85
CA GLY A 339 8.15 1.03 -6.76
C GLY A 339 8.42 0.37 -5.42
N THR A 340 8.50 -0.97 -5.38
CA THR A 340 8.81 -1.69 -4.14
C THR A 340 10.23 -1.39 -3.66
N ARG A 341 11.22 -1.43 -4.56
CA ARG A 341 12.61 -1.09 -4.21
C ARG A 341 12.77 0.38 -3.81
N ALA A 342 12.01 1.30 -4.41
CA ALA A 342 11.98 2.70 -4.01
C ALA A 342 11.45 2.86 -2.59
N THR A 343 10.37 2.18 -2.25
CA THR A 343 9.82 2.14 -0.89
C THR A 343 10.84 1.59 0.11
N GLN A 344 11.49 0.47 -0.21
CA GLN A 344 12.57 -0.10 0.61
C GLN A 344 13.73 0.89 0.82
N LYS A 345 14.12 1.61 -0.22
CA LYS A 345 15.15 2.66 -0.12
C LYS A 345 14.73 3.79 0.81
N CYS A 346 13.46 4.20 0.78
CA CYS A 346 12.95 5.24 1.66
C CYS A 346 12.95 4.78 3.13
N VAL A 347 12.49 3.55 3.40
CA VAL A 347 12.56 2.94 4.74
C VAL A 347 14.00 2.85 5.22
N LEU A 348 14.92 2.33 4.40
CA LEU A 348 16.32 2.23 4.77
C LEU A 348 16.95 3.59 5.04
N SER A 349 16.66 4.60 4.21
CA SER A 349 17.14 5.96 4.40
C SER A 349 16.69 6.53 5.75
N ALA A 350 15.44 6.28 6.14
CA ALA A 350 14.92 6.68 7.43
C ALA A 350 15.62 5.96 8.60
N LEU A 351 15.89 4.66 8.47
CA LEU A 351 16.60 3.86 9.47
C LEU A 351 18.08 4.26 9.62
N LEU A 352 18.66 4.86 8.58
CA LEU A 352 20.03 5.33 8.56
C LEU A 352 20.18 6.81 9.00
N GLU A 353 19.09 7.47 9.43
CA GLU A 353 19.22 8.80 10.05
C GLU A 353 19.92 8.71 11.41
N PRO A 354 20.84 9.64 11.73
CA PRO A 354 21.50 9.73 13.04
C PRO A 354 20.56 10.33 14.10
N LEU A 355 19.42 9.66 14.33
CA LEU A 355 18.27 10.18 15.06
C LEU A 355 18.60 10.61 16.51
N ALA A 356 19.44 9.83 17.21
CA ALA A 356 19.84 10.18 18.57
C ALA A 356 20.56 11.55 18.62
N LYS A 357 21.46 11.80 17.69
CA LYS A 357 22.22 13.06 17.60
C LYS A 357 21.36 14.23 17.10
N LEU A 358 20.42 13.93 16.20
CA LEU A 358 19.46 14.94 15.74
C LEU A 358 18.55 15.44 16.86
N ARG A 359 18.07 14.51 17.71
CA ARG A 359 17.28 14.84 18.93
C ARG A 359 18.10 15.62 19.95
N GLU A 360 19.36 15.23 20.20
CA GLU A 360 20.26 16.01 21.07
C GLU A 360 20.41 17.46 20.60
N TYR A 361 20.60 17.66 19.29
CA TYR A 361 20.69 19.01 18.73
C TYR A 361 19.36 19.79 18.82
N GLU A 362 18.25 19.12 18.65
CA GLU A 362 16.93 19.71 18.79
C GLU A 362 16.67 20.19 20.22
N ASP A 363 16.87 19.30 21.20
CA ASP A 363 16.68 19.62 22.62
C ASP A 363 17.61 20.73 23.10
N ALA A 364 18.80 20.82 22.53
CA ALA A 364 19.79 21.86 22.84
C ALA A 364 19.60 23.16 22.04
N GLY A 365 18.55 23.29 21.20
CA GLY A 365 18.30 24.46 20.36
C GLY A 365 19.37 24.71 19.27
N LYS A 366 20.13 23.67 18.90
CA LYS A 366 21.24 23.74 17.93
C LYS A 366 20.73 23.55 16.48
N GLY A 367 19.90 24.48 16.00
CA GLY A 367 19.17 24.33 14.72
C GLY A 367 20.10 24.21 13.50
N PHE A 368 21.17 25.05 13.38
CA PHE A 368 22.04 24.92 12.22
C PHE A 368 22.89 23.65 12.24
N GLN A 369 23.31 23.17 13.41
CA GLN A 369 24.04 21.91 13.53
C GLN A 369 23.18 20.73 13.14
N ARG A 370 21.90 20.74 13.56
CA ARG A 370 20.92 19.73 13.14
C ARG A 370 20.73 19.72 11.63
N LEU A 371 20.52 20.89 11.01
CA LEU A 371 20.36 20.99 9.56
C LEU A 371 21.64 20.56 8.82
N ALA A 372 22.80 20.96 9.28
CA ALA A 372 24.07 20.54 8.68
C ALA A 372 24.24 19.01 8.72
N LEU A 373 23.94 18.39 9.85
CA LEU A 373 24.01 16.92 9.97
C LEU A 373 23.02 16.20 9.03
N LEU A 374 21.79 16.73 8.88
CA LEU A 374 20.81 16.22 7.93
C LEU A 374 21.30 16.31 6.49
N GLU A 375 21.91 17.43 6.10
CA GLU A 375 22.45 17.60 4.74
C GLU A 375 23.66 16.71 4.48
N GLU A 376 24.61 16.64 5.41
CA GLU A 376 25.81 15.78 5.25
C GLU A 376 25.44 14.28 5.23
N ALA A 377 24.42 13.87 5.95
CA ALA A 377 23.95 12.49 5.96
C ALA A 377 23.41 12.03 4.58
N LYS A 378 22.90 12.95 3.75
CA LYS A 378 22.41 12.64 2.39
C LYS A 378 23.51 12.13 1.47
N THR A 379 24.76 12.47 1.73
CA THR A 379 25.91 12.11 0.88
C THR A 379 26.72 10.91 1.40
N LEU A 380 26.27 10.28 2.50
CA LEU A 380 26.84 9.03 2.98
C LEU A 380 26.62 7.89 1.97
N PRO A 381 27.42 6.84 2.00
CA PRO A 381 27.38 5.78 0.98
C PRO A 381 26.16 4.85 1.13
N PHE A 382 24.98 5.43 1.05
CA PHE A 382 23.67 4.77 1.15
C PHE A 382 23.53 3.60 0.17
N GLY A 383 23.95 3.80 -1.09
CA GLY A 383 23.87 2.79 -2.13
C GLY A 383 24.60 1.50 -1.76
N ALA A 384 25.74 1.59 -1.07
CA ALA A 384 26.50 0.41 -0.63
C ALA A 384 25.72 -0.41 0.42
N VAL A 385 24.96 0.24 1.30
CA VAL A 385 24.10 -0.44 2.29
C VAL A 385 22.92 -1.13 1.60
N PHE A 386 22.29 -0.47 0.62
CA PHE A 386 21.18 -1.06 -0.13
C PHE A 386 21.64 -2.20 -1.06
N ASP A 387 22.82 -2.09 -1.68
CA ASP A 387 23.41 -3.17 -2.47
C ASP A 387 23.74 -4.38 -1.62
N TYR A 388 24.29 -4.18 -0.41
CA TYR A 388 24.50 -5.25 0.55
C TYR A 388 23.19 -5.92 0.99
N PHE A 389 22.12 -5.15 1.26
CA PHE A 389 20.81 -5.69 1.58
C PHE A 389 20.28 -6.62 0.46
N ASN A 390 20.39 -6.20 -0.80
CA ASN A 390 19.98 -7.04 -1.93
C ASN A 390 20.85 -8.28 -2.08
N TYR A 391 22.18 -8.13 -1.99
CA TYR A 391 23.13 -9.24 -2.06
C TYR A 391 22.87 -10.29 -0.98
N LYS A 392 22.71 -9.86 0.28
CA LYS A 392 22.42 -10.72 1.43
C LYS A 392 21.14 -11.55 1.24
N ASN A 393 20.17 -10.98 0.56
CA ASN A 393 18.87 -11.63 0.26
C ASN A 393 18.86 -12.41 -1.06
N GLY A 394 19.99 -12.51 -1.77
CA GLY A 394 20.13 -13.30 -2.99
C GLY A 394 19.32 -12.77 -4.18
N VAL A 395 19.01 -11.47 -4.21
CA VAL A 395 18.32 -10.82 -5.32
C VAL A 395 19.25 -9.92 -6.13
N PRO A 396 18.90 -9.53 -7.37
CA PRO A 396 19.74 -8.70 -8.23
C PRO A 396 20.17 -7.39 -7.56
N VAL A 397 21.47 -7.08 -7.66
CA VAL A 397 22.09 -5.86 -7.11
C VAL A 397 22.16 -4.77 -8.18
N GLY A 398 21.89 -3.53 -7.80
CA GLY A 398 21.91 -2.39 -8.72
C GLY A 398 20.90 -2.56 -9.86
N GLU A 399 21.37 -2.53 -11.10
CA GLU A 399 20.57 -2.62 -12.33
C GLU A 399 20.38 -4.06 -12.85
N GLU A 400 20.93 -5.05 -12.17
CA GLU A 400 20.92 -6.46 -12.63
C GLU A 400 19.52 -7.05 -12.79
N PHE A 401 18.48 -6.42 -12.21
CA PHE A 401 17.07 -6.81 -12.42
C PHE A 401 16.53 -6.42 -13.79
N ILE A 402 17.12 -5.42 -14.48
CA ILE A 402 16.61 -4.92 -15.77
C ILE A 402 16.63 -6.03 -16.84
N PRO A 403 17.77 -6.70 -17.14
CA PRO A 403 17.79 -7.77 -18.13
C PRO A 403 16.88 -8.94 -17.77
N CYS A 404 16.63 -9.21 -16.47
CA CYS A 404 15.68 -10.24 -16.05
C CYS A 404 14.23 -9.87 -16.46
N ILE A 405 13.85 -8.60 -16.28
CA ILE A 405 12.52 -8.11 -16.68
C ILE A 405 12.37 -8.13 -18.20
N GLU A 406 13.40 -7.67 -18.93
CA GLU A 406 13.40 -7.70 -20.41
C GLU A 406 13.28 -9.13 -20.95
N GLN A 407 13.91 -10.10 -20.30
CA GLN A 407 13.78 -11.51 -20.66
C GLN A 407 12.35 -12.01 -20.41
N TYR A 408 11.78 -11.71 -19.23
CA TYR A 408 10.40 -12.10 -18.91
C TYR A 408 9.39 -11.45 -19.87
N GLU A 409 9.63 -10.22 -20.27
CA GLU A 409 8.80 -9.55 -21.28
C GLU A 409 8.85 -10.29 -22.61
N ARG A 410 10.04 -10.60 -23.14
CA ARG A 410 10.18 -11.34 -24.41
C ARG A 410 9.56 -12.74 -24.35
N GLU A 411 9.69 -13.44 -23.23
CA GLU A 411 9.30 -14.83 -23.10
C GLU A 411 7.85 -15.05 -22.67
N VAL A 412 7.29 -14.11 -21.92
CA VAL A 412 5.99 -14.25 -21.27
C VAL A 412 5.02 -13.13 -21.66
N THR A 413 5.27 -11.88 -21.21
CA THR A 413 4.23 -10.86 -21.28
C THR A 413 3.98 -10.33 -22.69
N SER A 414 4.96 -10.38 -23.61
CA SER A 414 4.76 -10.03 -25.02
C SER A 414 3.87 -11.02 -25.80
N LYS A 415 3.55 -12.17 -25.22
CA LYS A 415 2.71 -13.19 -25.83
C LYS A 415 1.25 -13.14 -25.35
N ARG A 416 0.89 -12.14 -24.58
CA ARG A 416 -0.46 -11.96 -24.02
C ARG A 416 -1.39 -11.15 -24.88
#